data_e953147f9dcee3dd987a03fcd7632fc2
#
_entry.id   e953147f9dcee3dd987a03fcd7632fc2
#
_cell.length_a   1.000
_cell.length_b   1.000
_cell.length_c   1.000
_cell.angle_alpha   90.00
_cell.angle_beta   90.00
_cell.angle_gamma   90.00
#
_symmetry.space_group_name_H-M   'P 1'
#
loop_
_entity.id
_entity.type
_entity.pdbx_description
1 polymer ?
#
loop_
_entity_poly.entity_id
_entity_poly.type
_entity_poly.pdbx_seq_one_letter_code
_entity_poly.pdbx_strand_id
1 'polypeptide(L)'
;KELGEAVTLESKEKQEALVDVIRESAVGVRSAVFAMPLSSSFVTNVSIEAEEDVDLAPMVRVEARKVIPASLSEVTLDWAEVELGTDKKKNDGKNRRDVLIAAIQNNALDRFKILMQFAGFKEPPTEIECFSTIRGLYSGQEKHMAIIDVGATSTKLYIAHDGLLMRMHRVRAGGSIATQQISKTLHIDFGDAEEKKISIDRKDKTFADIKRLHDSVYDRAFREFGQVLREYEQKTGADIDVVHMSGGAALFPGTDALLKESLRKDIEVANPFTKVAYPAFMEDTMKNIGPSFTVALGAALRNFE
;
A
#
# COMPACT_ATOMS: atom_id res chain seq x y z
N LYS A 1 12.07 -6.82 -19.58
CA LYS A 1 11.06 -6.04 -18.85
C LYS A 1 11.71 -4.73 -18.46
N GLU A 2 11.11 -3.59 -18.78
CA GLU A 2 11.64 -2.29 -18.34
C GLU A 2 11.46 -2.12 -16.84
N LEU A 3 12.51 -1.64 -16.16
CA LEU A 3 12.45 -1.29 -14.75
C LEU A 3 11.40 -0.19 -14.55
N GLY A 4 10.66 -0.22 -13.44
CA GLY A 4 9.63 0.79 -13.12
C GLY A 4 8.28 0.63 -13.83
N GLU A 5 8.13 -0.33 -14.74
CA GLU A 5 6.80 -0.68 -15.26
C GLU A 5 5.95 -1.40 -14.20
N ALA A 6 4.72 -0.92 -14.05
CA ALA A 6 3.75 -1.64 -13.25
C ALA A 6 3.54 -3.05 -13.82
N VAL A 7 3.60 -4.05 -12.96
CA VAL A 7 3.28 -5.42 -13.33
C VAL A 7 1.77 -5.49 -13.61
N THR A 8 1.38 -5.48 -14.87
CA THR A 8 0.04 -5.88 -15.27
C THR A 8 0.06 -7.37 -15.57
N LEU A 9 -0.94 -8.13 -15.09
CA LEU A 9 -0.95 -9.61 -15.18
C LEU A 9 -1.27 -10.18 -16.57
N GLU A 10 -1.30 -9.32 -17.59
CA GLU A 10 -1.92 -9.62 -18.87
C GLU A 10 -0.98 -10.20 -19.94
N SER A 11 0.35 -10.16 -19.72
CA SER A 11 1.26 -10.70 -20.73
C SER A 11 1.83 -12.05 -20.33
N LYS A 12 1.94 -12.96 -21.32
CA LYS A 12 2.58 -14.27 -21.16
C LYS A 12 4.02 -14.14 -20.66
N GLU A 13 4.73 -13.13 -21.11
CA GLU A 13 6.11 -12.81 -20.69
C GLU A 13 6.21 -12.56 -19.17
N LYS A 14 5.21 -11.92 -18.58
CA LYS A 14 5.18 -11.64 -17.13
C LYS A 14 4.86 -12.89 -16.32
N GLN A 15 4.03 -13.78 -16.85
CA GLN A 15 3.76 -15.08 -16.26
C GLN A 15 5.03 -15.95 -16.28
N GLU A 16 5.72 -15.99 -17.39
CA GLU A 16 7.00 -16.70 -17.55
C GLU A 16 8.07 -16.12 -16.60
N ALA A 17 8.18 -14.78 -16.52
CA ALA A 17 9.11 -14.13 -15.58
C ALA A 17 8.82 -14.47 -14.10
N LEU A 18 7.56 -14.59 -13.70
CA LEU A 18 7.21 -15.01 -12.34
C LEU A 18 7.66 -16.45 -12.06
N VAL A 19 7.42 -17.36 -13.01
CA VAL A 19 7.86 -18.76 -12.89
C VAL A 19 9.37 -18.84 -12.82
N ASP A 20 10.08 -18.06 -13.64
CA ASP A 20 11.53 -18.03 -13.64
C ASP A 20 12.08 -17.51 -12.30
N VAL A 21 11.52 -16.44 -11.75
CA VAL A 21 11.89 -15.92 -10.43
C VAL A 21 11.70 -16.98 -9.33
N ILE A 22 10.56 -17.68 -9.34
CA ILE A 22 10.27 -18.74 -8.35
C ILE A 22 11.27 -19.89 -8.49
N ARG A 23 11.61 -20.27 -9.73
CA ARG A 23 12.57 -21.34 -10.00
C ARG A 23 13.99 -20.96 -9.60
N GLU A 24 14.43 -19.76 -9.97
CA GLU A 24 15.80 -19.27 -9.72
C GLU A 24 16.03 -18.95 -8.24
N SER A 25 14.98 -18.50 -7.52
CA SER A 25 15.08 -18.28 -6.08
C SER A 25 15.22 -19.56 -5.26
N ALA A 26 15.08 -20.74 -5.90
CA ALA A 26 15.16 -22.05 -5.25
C ALA A 26 14.22 -22.22 -4.03
N VAL A 27 13.14 -21.44 -3.96
CA VAL A 27 12.14 -21.53 -2.90
C VAL A 27 11.35 -22.83 -3.06
N GLY A 28 11.59 -23.78 -2.16
CA GLY A 28 10.93 -25.09 -2.14
C GLY A 28 9.47 -25.04 -1.62
N VAL A 29 9.08 -23.94 -0.99
CA VAL A 29 7.75 -23.78 -0.39
C VAL A 29 6.73 -23.46 -1.48
N ARG A 30 5.57 -24.15 -1.42
CA ARG A 30 4.43 -23.95 -2.35
C ARG A 30 3.23 -23.26 -1.67
N SER A 31 3.46 -22.65 -0.52
CA SER A 31 2.48 -21.79 0.18
C SER A 31 2.85 -20.33 -0.07
N ALA A 32 1.86 -19.52 -0.45
CA ALA A 32 2.02 -18.10 -0.68
C ALA A 32 0.75 -17.36 -0.26
N VAL A 33 0.87 -16.10 0.10
CA VAL A 33 -0.24 -15.16 0.30
C VAL A 33 -0.21 -14.13 -0.81
N PHE A 34 -1.37 -13.80 -1.34
CA PHE A 34 -1.52 -12.84 -2.42
C PHE A 34 -2.01 -11.49 -1.92
N ALA A 35 -1.21 -10.45 -2.14
CA ALA A 35 -1.62 -9.06 -1.90
C ALA A 35 -2.20 -8.46 -3.19
N MET A 36 -3.54 -8.31 -3.23
CA MET A 36 -4.26 -7.67 -4.34
C MET A 36 -4.05 -6.15 -4.33
N PRO A 37 -3.74 -5.56 -5.49
CA PRO A 37 -3.52 -4.13 -5.57
C PRO A 37 -4.83 -3.33 -5.40
N LEU A 38 -4.72 -2.14 -4.81
CA LEU A 38 -5.85 -1.21 -4.65
C LEU A 38 -6.44 -0.72 -5.98
N SER A 39 -5.74 -0.89 -7.11
CA SER A 39 -6.29 -0.58 -8.42
C SER A 39 -7.46 -1.47 -8.83
N SER A 40 -7.56 -2.66 -8.25
CA SER A 40 -8.60 -3.66 -8.48
C SER A 40 -9.42 -3.97 -7.22
N SER A 41 -9.25 -3.19 -6.17
CA SER A 41 -9.87 -3.41 -4.88
C SER A 41 -10.49 -2.13 -4.34
N PHE A 42 -11.42 -2.28 -3.41
CA PHE A 42 -12.06 -1.19 -2.71
C PHE A 42 -12.15 -1.53 -1.22
N VAL A 43 -11.78 -0.58 -0.37
CA VAL A 43 -11.85 -0.74 1.09
C VAL A 43 -12.42 0.54 1.69
N THR A 44 -13.39 0.41 2.58
CA THR A 44 -13.96 1.56 3.30
C THR A 44 -14.56 1.14 4.62
N ASN A 45 -14.66 2.09 5.55
CA ASN A 45 -15.40 1.92 6.80
C ASN A 45 -16.78 2.57 6.66
N VAL A 46 -17.80 1.88 7.16
CA VAL A 46 -19.18 2.39 7.26
C VAL A 46 -19.71 2.15 8.66
N SER A 47 -20.56 3.07 9.14
CA SER A 47 -21.26 2.89 10.42
C SER A 47 -22.72 2.51 10.13
N ILE A 48 -23.18 1.42 10.74
CA ILE A 48 -24.53 0.87 10.58
C ILE A 48 -25.28 1.02 11.89
N GLU A 49 -26.50 1.57 11.85
CA GLU A 49 -27.39 1.62 13.01
C GLU A 49 -28.08 0.26 13.17
N ALA A 50 -27.67 -0.51 14.19
CA ALA A 50 -28.25 -1.82 14.49
C ALA A 50 -28.09 -2.18 15.97
N GLU A 51 -29.01 -2.98 16.50
CA GLU A 51 -28.90 -3.59 17.82
C GLU A 51 -27.78 -4.63 17.84
N GLU A 52 -27.26 -4.96 19.03
CA GLU A 52 -26.08 -5.85 19.18
C GLU A 52 -26.31 -7.27 18.64
N ASP A 53 -27.53 -7.79 18.75
CA ASP A 53 -27.93 -9.15 18.37
C ASP A 53 -28.41 -9.27 16.90
N VAL A 54 -28.45 -8.16 16.15
CA VAL A 54 -28.89 -8.17 14.74
C VAL A 54 -27.77 -8.65 13.82
N ASP A 55 -28.10 -9.57 12.89
CA ASP A 55 -27.21 -9.95 11.79
C ASP A 55 -26.96 -8.78 10.84
N LEU A 56 -25.71 -8.35 10.76
CA LEU A 56 -25.30 -7.23 9.92
C LEU A 56 -25.20 -7.59 8.43
N ALA A 57 -25.08 -8.84 8.05
CA ALA A 57 -24.81 -9.23 6.67
C ALA A 57 -25.79 -8.64 5.62
N PRO A 58 -27.11 -8.61 5.85
CA PRO A 58 -28.04 -7.97 4.92
C PRO A 58 -27.84 -6.44 4.85
N MET A 59 -27.57 -5.80 5.99
CA MET A 59 -27.38 -4.34 6.08
C MET A 59 -26.06 -3.92 5.43
N VAL A 60 -24.98 -4.67 5.66
CA VAL A 60 -23.69 -4.45 5.00
C VAL A 60 -23.83 -4.47 3.49
N ARG A 61 -24.60 -5.41 2.92
CA ARG A 61 -24.85 -5.46 1.47
C ARG A 61 -25.56 -4.21 0.95
N VAL A 62 -26.47 -3.64 1.73
CA VAL A 62 -27.17 -2.38 1.37
C VAL A 62 -26.20 -1.21 1.41
N GLU A 63 -25.39 -1.09 2.46
CA GLU A 63 -24.40 -0.03 2.57
C GLU A 63 -23.29 -0.17 1.51
N ALA A 64 -22.83 -1.39 1.25
CA ALA A 64 -21.84 -1.66 0.22
C ALA A 64 -22.27 -1.15 -1.17
N ARG A 65 -23.55 -1.26 -1.54
CA ARG A 65 -24.09 -0.73 -2.80
C ARG A 65 -23.98 0.80 -2.92
N LYS A 66 -23.95 1.51 -1.81
CA LYS A 66 -23.86 2.98 -1.81
C LYS A 66 -22.41 3.47 -1.96
N VAL A 67 -21.45 2.67 -1.49
CA VAL A 67 -20.05 3.10 -1.37
C VAL A 67 -19.13 2.44 -2.38
N ILE A 68 -19.42 1.22 -2.86
CA ILE A 68 -18.60 0.53 -3.85
C ILE A 68 -18.96 1.04 -5.25
N PRO A 69 -17.99 1.57 -6.03
CA PRO A 69 -18.24 2.13 -7.36
C PRO A 69 -18.34 1.05 -8.46
N ALA A 70 -18.88 -0.13 -8.13
CA ALA A 70 -19.08 -1.27 -9.04
C ALA A 70 -20.34 -2.06 -8.62
N SER A 71 -20.87 -2.87 -9.53
CA SER A 71 -21.95 -3.79 -9.19
C SER A 71 -21.47 -4.85 -8.18
N LEU A 72 -22.29 -5.18 -7.16
CA LEU A 72 -21.96 -6.24 -6.21
C LEU A 72 -21.83 -7.63 -6.88
N SER A 73 -22.37 -7.82 -8.08
CA SER A 73 -22.19 -9.04 -8.86
C SER A 73 -20.81 -9.14 -9.52
N GLU A 74 -20.10 -8.01 -9.65
CA GLU A 74 -18.78 -7.91 -10.29
C GLU A 74 -17.63 -7.92 -9.29
N VAL A 75 -17.94 -7.98 -7.99
CA VAL A 75 -16.96 -7.98 -6.92
C VAL A 75 -17.16 -9.14 -5.96
N THR A 76 -16.07 -9.64 -5.41
CA THR A 76 -16.07 -10.48 -4.21
C THR A 76 -15.99 -9.56 -3.02
N LEU A 77 -17.03 -9.61 -2.16
CA LEU A 77 -17.21 -8.77 -0.99
C LEU A 77 -16.90 -9.58 0.27
N ASP A 78 -16.12 -8.96 1.14
CA ASP A 78 -15.89 -9.41 2.52
C ASP A 78 -16.04 -8.24 3.48
N TRP A 79 -16.31 -8.50 4.75
CA TRP A 79 -16.48 -7.46 5.75
C TRP A 79 -16.20 -7.99 7.16
N ALA A 80 -15.82 -7.08 8.04
CA ALA A 80 -15.65 -7.36 9.46
C ALA A 80 -16.20 -6.21 10.29
N GLU A 81 -16.79 -6.53 11.43
CA GLU A 81 -17.11 -5.52 12.44
C GLU A 81 -15.82 -5.09 13.12
N VAL A 82 -15.66 -3.78 13.31
CA VAL A 82 -14.44 -3.18 13.84
C VAL A 82 -14.78 -2.10 14.88
N GLU A 83 -13.97 -2.00 15.92
CA GLU A 83 -14.08 -0.89 16.87
C GLU A 83 -13.21 0.27 16.42
N LEU A 84 -13.83 1.27 15.77
CA LEU A 84 -13.08 2.44 15.27
C LEU A 84 -12.67 3.45 16.35
N GLY A 85 -13.12 3.28 17.58
CA GLY A 85 -12.73 4.12 18.73
C GLY A 85 -13.12 5.61 18.63
N THR A 86 -13.70 6.03 17.51
CA THR A 86 -13.80 7.44 17.13
C THR A 86 -14.99 8.20 17.70
N ASP A 87 -15.99 7.54 18.32
CA ASP A 87 -17.20 8.26 18.75
C ASP A 87 -17.93 7.69 19.98
N LYS A 88 -17.22 7.47 21.09
CA LYS A 88 -17.92 7.26 22.39
C LYS A 88 -18.63 8.53 22.90
N LYS A 89 -18.54 9.66 22.18
CA LYS A 89 -19.08 10.97 22.65
C LYS A 89 -20.34 11.49 21.96
N LYS A 90 -20.87 10.81 20.95
CA LYS A 90 -22.19 11.15 20.41
C LYS A 90 -23.18 10.03 20.73
N ASN A 91 -23.50 9.90 21.99
CA ASN A 91 -24.58 9.06 22.47
C ASN A 91 -25.90 9.79 22.19
N ASP A 92 -26.34 9.77 20.92
CA ASP A 92 -27.67 10.20 20.52
C ASP A 92 -28.71 9.07 20.68
N GLY A 93 -28.37 8.07 21.51
CA GLY A 93 -29.26 6.95 21.85
C GLY A 93 -29.37 5.87 20.79
N LYS A 94 -28.52 5.89 19.77
CA LYS A 94 -28.53 4.89 18.70
C LYS A 94 -27.30 4.01 18.80
N ASN A 95 -27.51 2.69 18.76
CA ASN A 95 -26.44 1.70 18.68
C ASN A 95 -25.84 1.75 17.28
N ARG A 96 -24.59 2.23 17.17
CA ARG A 96 -23.81 2.26 15.93
C ARG A 96 -22.73 1.19 15.98
N ARG A 97 -22.73 0.37 14.95
CA ARG A 97 -21.73 -0.68 14.73
C ARG A 97 -20.90 -0.33 13.50
N ASP A 98 -19.59 -0.24 13.67
CA ASP A 98 -18.67 0.11 12.58
C ASP A 98 -18.24 -1.15 11.85
N VAL A 99 -18.22 -1.08 10.53
CA VAL A 99 -17.91 -2.19 9.64
C VAL A 99 -16.86 -1.77 8.63
N LEU A 100 -15.79 -2.54 8.55
CA LEU A 100 -14.81 -2.46 7.47
C LEU A 100 -15.32 -3.32 6.31
N ILE A 101 -15.54 -2.71 5.16
CA ILE A 101 -15.96 -3.39 3.92
C ILE A 101 -14.76 -3.46 2.99
N ALA A 102 -14.48 -4.66 2.48
CA ALA A 102 -13.46 -4.93 1.49
C ALA A 102 -14.07 -5.59 0.25
N ALA A 103 -13.73 -5.11 -0.94
CA ALA A 103 -14.22 -5.68 -2.19
C ALA A 103 -13.09 -5.78 -3.21
N ILE A 104 -13.04 -6.89 -3.94
CA ILE A 104 -12.08 -7.15 -5.01
C ILE A 104 -12.85 -7.43 -6.30
N GLN A 105 -12.45 -6.81 -7.41
CA GLN A 105 -13.05 -7.07 -8.72
C GLN A 105 -12.86 -8.53 -9.13
N ASN A 106 -13.94 -9.23 -9.49
CA ASN A 106 -13.91 -10.66 -9.83
C ASN A 106 -12.96 -10.95 -10.99
N ASN A 107 -12.96 -10.11 -12.02
CA ASN A 107 -12.06 -10.26 -13.17
C ASN A 107 -10.58 -10.17 -12.79
N ALA A 108 -10.23 -9.31 -11.84
CA ALA A 108 -8.87 -9.22 -11.32
C ALA A 108 -8.51 -10.45 -10.48
N LEU A 109 -9.43 -10.89 -9.61
CA LEU A 109 -9.24 -12.08 -8.80
C LEU A 109 -9.05 -13.34 -9.66
N ASP A 110 -9.83 -13.48 -10.72
CA ASP A 110 -9.71 -14.63 -11.64
C ASP A 110 -8.38 -14.63 -12.41
N ARG A 111 -7.92 -13.47 -12.88
CA ARG A 111 -6.58 -13.35 -13.50
C ARG A 111 -5.46 -13.74 -12.52
N PHE A 112 -5.57 -13.35 -11.26
CA PHE A 112 -4.62 -13.75 -10.22
C PHE A 112 -4.64 -15.25 -9.98
N LYS A 113 -5.82 -15.86 -9.91
CA LYS A 113 -5.95 -17.32 -9.77
C LYS A 113 -5.27 -18.07 -10.91
N ILE A 114 -5.49 -17.61 -12.14
CA ILE A 114 -4.85 -18.21 -13.34
C ILE A 114 -3.32 -18.08 -13.24
N LEU A 115 -2.81 -16.91 -12.89
CA LEU A 115 -1.38 -16.67 -12.72
C LEU A 115 -0.78 -17.59 -11.65
N MET A 116 -1.50 -17.78 -10.52
CA MET A 116 -1.06 -18.67 -9.44
C MET A 116 -1.02 -20.13 -9.83
N GLN A 117 -2.05 -20.58 -10.51
CA GLN A 117 -2.10 -21.95 -11.04
C GLN A 117 -0.94 -22.19 -12.02
N PHE A 118 -0.67 -21.22 -12.90
CA PHE A 118 0.46 -21.27 -13.81
C PHE A 118 1.82 -21.34 -13.07
N ALA A 119 1.96 -20.61 -11.97
CA ALA A 119 3.14 -20.63 -11.11
C ALA A 119 3.22 -21.85 -10.17
N GLY A 120 2.24 -22.75 -10.21
CA GLY A 120 2.21 -23.99 -9.43
C GLY A 120 1.70 -23.86 -7.99
N PHE A 121 1.01 -22.75 -7.66
CA PHE A 121 0.34 -22.58 -6.38
C PHE A 121 -1.12 -23.05 -6.46
N LYS A 122 -1.60 -23.66 -5.39
CA LYS A 122 -3.01 -24.10 -5.26
C LYS A 122 -3.73 -23.12 -4.36
N GLU A 123 -4.68 -22.38 -4.93
CA GLU A 123 -5.61 -21.49 -4.21
C GLU A 123 -5.00 -20.73 -3.00
N PRO A 124 -3.97 -19.92 -3.23
CA PRO A 124 -3.34 -19.18 -2.15
C PRO A 124 -4.34 -18.19 -1.52
N PRO A 125 -4.31 -18.00 -0.20
CA PRO A 125 -5.09 -16.96 0.44
C PRO A 125 -4.77 -15.60 -0.15
N THR A 126 -5.81 -14.81 -0.34
CA THR A 126 -5.73 -13.48 -0.97
C THR A 126 -6.16 -12.42 0.03
N GLU A 127 -5.47 -11.30 0.06
CA GLU A 127 -5.86 -10.12 0.82
C GLU A 127 -5.57 -8.84 0.01
N ILE A 128 -6.10 -7.70 0.44
CA ILE A 128 -5.79 -6.42 -0.22
C ILE A 128 -4.48 -5.86 0.34
N GLU A 129 -3.62 -5.31 -0.52
CA GLU A 129 -2.26 -4.85 -0.19
C GLU A 129 -2.18 -3.90 1.03
N CYS A 130 -3.24 -3.13 1.32
CA CYS A 130 -3.25 -2.23 2.48
C CYS A 130 -3.16 -2.99 3.81
N PHE A 131 -3.80 -4.15 3.93
CA PHE A 131 -3.72 -4.97 5.15
C PHE A 131 -2.33 -5.53 5.34
N SER A 132 -1.72 -6.05 4.27
CA SER A 132 -0.32 -6.50 4.29
C SER A 132 0.62 -5.34 4.67
N THR A 133 0.41 -4.14 4.10
CA THR A 133 1.24 -2.97 4.37
C THR A 133 1.18 -2.59 5.86
N ILE A 134 -0.03 -2.51 6.42
CA ILE A 134 -0.23 -2.19 7.84
C ILE A 134 0.41 -3.25 8.72
N ARG A 135 0.15 -4.55 8.47
CA ARG A 135 0.72 -5.67 9.23
C ARG A 135 2.26 -5.66 9.19
N GLY A 136 2.85 -5.31 8.05
CA GLY A 136 4.30 -5.23 7.89
C GLY A 136 4.98 -4.19 8.77
N LEU A 137 4.26 -3.13 9.19
CA LEU A 137 4.82 -1.99 9.91
C LEU A 137 4.25 -1.80 11.31
N TYR A 138 3.01 -2.14 11.57
CA TYR A 138 2.38 -1.95 12.88
C TYR A 138 3.12 -2.75 13.97
N SER A 139 3.65 -2.05 14.98
CA SER A 139 4.44 -2.65 16.06
C SER A 139 3.61 -3.06 17.27
N GLY A 140 2.39 -2.53 17.40
CA GLY A 140 1.54 -2.68 18.58
C GLY A 140 1.78 -1.61 19.64
N GLN A 141 2.68 -0.65 19.42
CA GLN A 141 2.98 0.42 20.35
C GLN A 141 2.28 1.74 20.00
N GLU A 142 2.16 2.02 18.73
CA GLU A 142 1.46 3.17 18.16
C GLU A 142 -0.05 2.94 18.09
N LYS A 143 -0.84 3.91 18.53
CA LYS A 143 -2.29 3.89 18.35
C LYS A 143 -2.70 4.38 16.98
N HIS A 144 -2.14 5.51 16.55
CA HIS A 144 -2.46 6.13 15.26
C HIS A 144 -1.22 6.17 14.38
N MET A 145 -1.22 5.40 13.32
CA MET A 145 -0.12 5.28 12.37
C MET A 145 -0.56 5.76 10.98
N ALA A 146 0.32 6.48 10.29
CA ALA A 146 0.18 6.75 8.87
C ALA A 146 1.28 6.04 8.08
N ILE A 147 0.94 5.54 6.90
CA ILE A 147 1.90 4.94 5.96
C ILE A 147 1.72 5.61 4.61
N ILE A 148 2.81 6.14 4.06
CA ILE A 148 2.88 6.68 2.71
C ILE A 148 3.63 5.67 1.84
N ASP A 149 2.90 4.94 1.00
CA ASP A 149 3.47 4.00 0.03
C ASP A 149 3.71 4.70 -1.31
N VAL A 150 4.98 5.00 -1.60
CA VAL A 150 5.42 5.69 -2.83
C VAL A 150 5.76 4.65 -3.88
N GLY A 151 4.76 4.21 -4.60
CA GLY A 151 4.87 3.12 -5.58
C GLY A 151 5.21 3.56 -7.00
N ALA A 152 5.27 2.61 -7.93
CA ALA A 152 5.63 2.85 -9.32
C ALA A 152 4.56 3.66 -10.09
N THR A 153 3.27 3.38 -9.88
CA THR A 153 2.15 4.01 -10.64
C THR A 153 1.32 4.98 -9.83
N SER A 154 1.35 4.86 -8.52
CA SER A 154 0.56 5.68 -7.60
C SER A 154 1.21 5.75 -6.25
N THR A 155 0.93 6.83 -5.55
CA THR A 155 1.25 6.98 -4.13
C THR A 155 -0.02 6.84 -3.31
N LYS A 156 0.07 6.20 -2.17
CA LYS A 156 -1.06 5.86 -1.32
C LYS A 156 -0.77 6.30 0.12
N LEU A 157 -1.78 6.80 0.77
CA LEU A 157 -1.80 7.06 2.21
C LEU A 157 -2.73 6.05 2.86
N TYR A 158 -2.25 5.38 3.89
CA TYR A 158 -3.04 4.57 4.82
C TYR A 158 -2.97 5.21 6.19
N ILE A 159 -4.10 5.37 6.84
CA ILE A 159 -4.18 5.74 8.26
C ILE A 159 -4.75 4.55 9.00
N ALA A 160 -4.04 4.09 10.01
CA ALA A 160 -4.46 2.98 10.84
C ALA A 160 -4.60 3.41 12.31
N HIS A 161 -5.55 2.79 13.01
CA HIS A 161 -5.73 2.88 14.46
C HIS A 161 -5.69 1.48 15.05
N ASP A 162 -4.79 1.24 16.01
CA ASP A 162 -4.55 -0.08 16.59
C ASP A 162 -4.40 -1.20 15.54
N GLY A 163 -3.68 -0.89 14.45
CA GLY A 163 -3.48 -1.82 13.33
C GLY A 163 -4.66 -1.97 12.36
N LEU A 164 -5.81 -1.35 12.61
CA LEU A 164 -6.97 -1.38 11.74
C LEU A 164 -6.98 -0.20 10.76
N LEU A 165 -7.28 -0.46 9.51
CA LEU A 165 -7.39 0.59 8.48
C LEU A 165 -8.57 1.51 8.76
N MET A 166 -8.29 2.80 9.01
CA MET A 166 -9.27 3.84 9.26
C MET A 166 -9.62 4.65 8.03
N ARG A 167 -8.60 5.03 7.27
CA ARG A 167 -8.76 5.86 6.07
C ARG A 167 -7.67 5.53 5.06
N MET A 168 -8.03 5.65 3.80
CA MET A 168 -7.13 5.46 2.67
C MET A 168 -7.30 6.62 1.69
N HIS A 169 -6.20 7.06 1.11
CA HIS A 169 -6.20 8.00 -0.02
C HIS A 169 -5.16 7.58 -1.05
N ARG A 170 -5.50 7.71 -2.34
CA ARG A 170 -4.63 7.32 -3.46
C ARG A 170 -4.55 8.44 -4.48
N VAL A 171 -3.32 8.76 -4.89
CA VAL A 171 -3.04 9.73 -5.95
C VAL A 171 -2.27 9.04 -7.07
N ARG A 172 -2.60 9.33 -8.33
CA ARG A 172 -1.84 8.85 -9.49
C ARG A 172 -0.57 9.69 -9.65
N ALA A 173 0.37 9.50 -8.74
CA ALA A 173 1.71 10.04 -8.75
C ALA A 173 2.64 8.89 -8.38
N GLY A 174 3.54 8.49 -9.25
CA GLY A 174 4.39 7.33 -9.02
C GLY A 174 5.70 7.38 -9.79
N GLY A 175 6.61 6.48 -9.46
CA GLY A 175 7.97 6.42 -10.00
C GLY A 175 8.04 6.39 -11.52
N SER A 176 7.09 5.73 -12.18
CA SER A 176 7.03 5.65 -13.65
C SER A 176 6.81 7.01 -14.32
N ILE A 177 6.05 7.92 -13.67
CA ILE A 177 5.87 9.28 -14.18
C ILE A 177 7.19 10.06 -14.07
N ALA A 178 7.89 9.92 -12.94
CA ALA A 178 9.21 10.56 -12.77
C ALA A 178 10.20 10.04 -13.81
N THR A 179 10.26 8.72 -14.03
CA THR A 179 11.10 8.11 -15.06
C THR A 179 10.79 8.63 -16.46
N GLN A 180 9.50 8.73 -16.80
CA GLN A 180 9.09 9.27 -18.10
C GLN A 180 9.49 10.73 -18.28
N GLN A 181 9.41 11.54 -17.22
CA GLN A 181 9.88 12.94 -17.28
C GLN A 181 11.40 13.02 -17.43
N ILE A 182 12.16 12.18 -16.73
CA ILE A 182 13.62 12.09 -16.84
C ILE A 182 14.00 11.67 -18.27
N SER A 183 13.40 10.60 -18.80
CA SER A 183 13.61 10.11 -20.16
C SER A 183 13.42 11.21 -21.20
N LYS A 184 12.31 11.94 -21.13
CA LYS A 184 12.01 13.06 -22.03
C LYS A 184 12.99 14.22 -21.91
N THR A 185 13.38 14.56 -20.67
CA THR A 185 14.25 15.72 -20.40
C THR A 185 15.70 15.46 -20.78
N LEU A 186 16.17 14.24 -20.53
CA LEU A 186 17.55 13.86 -20.85
C LEU A 186 17.70 13.23 -22.24
N HIS A 187 16.60 13.03 -22.97
CA HIS A 187 16.57 12.38 -24.29
C HIS A 187 17.20 10.98 -24.29
N ILE A 188 16.94 10.20 -23.25
CA ILE A 188 17.34 8.78 -23.08
C ILE A 188 16.12 7.87 -23.07
N ASP A 189 16.31 6.58 -23.31
CA ASP A 189 15.20 5.66 -23.23
C ASP A 189 14.66 5.48 -21.79
N PHE A 190 13.49 4.81 -21.66
CA PHE A 190 12.84 4.65 -20.36
C PHE A 190 13.66 3.78 -19.40
N GLY A 191 14.31 2.74 -19.92
CA GLY A 191 15.15 1.84 -19.11
C GLY A 191 16.37 2.56 -18.53
N ASP A 192 17.09 3.29 -19.37
CA ASP A 192 18.24 4.10 -18.96
C ASP A 192 17.84 5.20 -17.96
N ALA A 193 16.67 5.81 -18.15
CA ALA A 193 16.13 6.81 -17.23
C ALA A 193 15.78 6.21 -15.86
N GLU A 194 15.22 4.99 -15.84
CA GLU A 194 14.91 4.28 -14.60
C GLU A 194 16.18 3.86 -13.87
N GLU A 195 17.14 3.28 -14.57
CA GLU A 195 18.42 2.90 -14.00
C GLU A 195 19.14 4.12 -13.41
N LYS A 196 19.18 5.23 -14.17
CA LYS A 196 19.76 6.48 -13.71
C LYS A 196 19.05 7.03 -12.47
N LYS A 197 17.71 7.00 -12.42
CA LYS A 197 16.92 7.43 -11.26
C LYS A 197 17.22 6.60 -10.02
N ILE A 198 17.36 5.28 -10.16
CA ILE A 198 17.61 4.35 -9.04
C ILE A 198 19.05 4.49 -8.52
N SER A 199 20.02 4.63 -9.42
CA SER A 199 21.45 4.64 -9.08
C SER A 199 22.00 6.03 -8.77
N ILE A 200 21.20 7.10 -8.86
CA ILE A 200 21.70 8.46 -8.78
C ILE A 200 22.29 8.80 -7.40
N ASP A 201 23.51 9.31 -7.40
CA ASP A 201 24.17 9.89 -6.23
C ASP A 201 23.96 11.42 -6.19
N ARG A 202 23.91 11.98 -4.99
CA ARG A 202 23.80 13.43 -4.76
C ARG A 202 24.96 14.24 -5.39
N LYS A 203 26.10 13.58 -5.70
CA LYS A 203 27.25 14.17 -6.37
C LYS A 203 27.15 14.17 -7.90
N ASP A 204 26.17 13.45 -8.47
CA ASP A 204 25.94 13.44 -9.93
C ASP A 204 25.55 14.84 -10.40
N LYS A 205 26.14 15.26 -11.53
CA LYS A 205 25.89 16.59 -12.12
C LYS A 205 24.43 16.80 -12.50
N THR A 206 23.70 15.73 -12.80
CA THR A 206 22.28 15.77 -13.17
C THR A 206 21.36 15.62 -11.97
N PHE A 207 21.90 15.43 -10.76
CA PHE A 207 21.08 15.19 -9.56
C PHE A 207 20.03 16.27 -9.31
N ALA A 208 20.44 17.54 -9.40
CA ALA A 208 19.53 18.66 -9.14
C ALA A 208 18.34 18.69 -10.12
N ASP A 209 18.58 18.41 -11.40
CA ASP A 209 17.53 18.37 -12.41
C ASP A 209 16.63 17.16 -12.24
N ILE A 210 17.18 15.97 -12.01
CA ILE A 210 16.42 14.76 -11.76
C ILE A 210 15.60 14.87 -10.47
N LYS A 211 16.18 15.44 -9.40
CA LYS A 211 15.46 15.70 -8.15
C LYS A 211 14.28 16.65 -8.36
N ARG A 212 14.46 17.72 -9.11
CA ARG A 212 13.37 18.67 -9.42
C ARG A 212 12.22 17.99 -10.17
N LEU A 213 12.53 17.14 -11.16
CA LEU A 213 11.53 16.37 -11.89
C LEU A 213 10.82 15.39 -10.96
N HIS A 214 11.57 14.64 -10.15
CA HIS A 214 11.05 13.72 -9.16
C HIS A 214 10.10 14.44 -8.18
N ASP A 215 10.56 15.51 -7.55
CA ASP A 215 9.79 16.25 -6.56
C ASP A 215 8.49 16.82 -7.16
N SER A 216 8.52 17.29 -8.41
CA SER A 216 7.33 17.81 -9.10
C SER A 216 6.21 16.78 -9.26
N VAL A 217 6.55 15.49 -9.33
CA VAL A 217 5.58 14.40 -9.43
C VAL A 217 4.83 14.20 -8.11
N TYR A 218 5.53 14.34 -6.98
CA TYR A 218 4.99 13.98 -5.68
C TYR A 218 4.45 15.15 -4.86
N ASP A 219 4.89 16.38 -5.13
CA ASP A 219 4.56 17.57 -4.35
C ASP A 219 3.05 17.75 -4.12
N ARG A 220 2.24 17.61 -5.18
CA ARG A 220 0.78 17.66 -5.04
C ARG A 220 0.23 16.53 -4.18
N ALA A 221 0.69 15.29 -4.40
CA ALA A 221 0.21 14.13 -3.67
C ALA A 221 0.51 14.26 -2.17
N PHE A 222 1.72 14.70 -1.83
CA PHE A 222 2.13 14.86 -0.43
C PHE A 222 1.35 15.99 0.27
N ARG A 223 1.06 17.09 -0.43
CA ARG A 223 0.18 18.13 0.12
C ARG A 223 -1.25 17.64 0.35
N GLU A 224 -1.82 16.87 -0.58
CA GLU A 224 -3.14 16.25 -0.40
C GLU A 224 -3.14 15.32 0.81
N PHE A 225 -2.08 14.51 1.00
CA PHE A 225 -1.96 13.63 2.17
C PHE A 225 -1.87 14.42 3.47
N GLY A 226 -1.11 15.51 3.49
CA GLY A 226 -1.07 16.41 4.65
C GLY A 226 -2.42 16.99 5.02
N GLN A 227 -3.28 17.28 4.04
CA GLN A 227 -4.64 17.69 4.29
C GLN A 227 -5.49 16.55 4.89
N VAL A 228 -5.40 15.34 4.31
CA VAL A 228 -6.13 14.16 4.79
C VAL A 228 -5.75 13.80 6.23
N LEU A 229 -4.46 13.91 6.58
CA LEU A 229 -3.99 13.67 7.94
C LEU A 229 -4.56 14.71 8.93
N ARG A 230 -4.49 15.99 8.60
CA ARG A 230 -5.08 17.05 9.44
C ARG A 230 -6.60 16.89 9.63
N GLU A 231 -7.33 16.55 8.57
CA GLU A 231 -8.77 16.26 8.67
C GLU A 231 -9.05 15.07 9.60
N TYR A 232 -8.22 14.03 9.55
CA TYR A 232 -8.33 12.88 10.42
C TYR A 232 -8.07 13.27 11.88
N GLU A 233 -6.98 13.98 12.16
CA GLU A 233 -6.62 14.45 13.50
C GLU A 233 -7.70 15.38 14.09
N GLN A 234 -8.21 16.32 13.30
CA GLN A 234 -9.29 17.22 13.73
C GLN A 234 -10.58 16.46 14.06
N LYS A 235 -10.92 15.46 13.24
CA LYS A 235 -12.13 14.66 13.43
C LYS A 235 -12.05 13.74 14.64
N THR A 236 -10.90 13.12 14.86
CA THR A 236 -10.70 12.14 15.94
C THR A 236 -10.23 12.78 17.24
N GLY A 237 -9.61 13.96 17.18
CA GLY A 237 -8.96 14.61 18.31
C GLY A 237 -7.67 13.90 18.72
N ALA A 238 -7.13 13.03 17.88
CA ALA A 238 -5.92 12.26 18.12
C ALA A 238 -4.83 12.63 17.12
N ASP A 239 -3.59 12.74 17.57
CA ASP A 239 -2.42 12.95 16.73
C ASP A 239 -1.97 11.63 16.08
N ILE A 240 -1.33 11.72 14.92
CA ILE A 240 -0.61 10.59 14.31
C ILE A 240 0.72 10.41 15.05
N ASP A 241 0.93 9.25 15.67
CA ASP A 241 2.10 8.92 16.47
C ASP A 241 3.36 8.75 15.60
N VAL A 242 3.21 8.10 14.44
CA VAL A 242 4.29 7.81 13.50
C VAL A 242 3.82 7.87 12.05
N VAL A 243 4.70 8.36 11.17
CA VAL A 243 4.49 8.35 9.72
C VAL A 243 5.60 7.53 9.06
N HIS A 244 5.26 6.38 8.53
CA HIS A 244 6.17 5.55 7.76
C HIS A 244 6.13 5.88 6.28
N MET A 245 7.30 5.91 5.64
CA MET A 245 7.46 6.06 4.20
C MET A 245 7.92 4.73 3.59
N SER A 246 7.10 4.14 2.74
CA SER A 246 7.28 2.83 2.10
C SER A 246 7.26 2.94 0.57
N GLY A 247 7.56 1.85 -0.12
CA GLY A 247 7.58 1.76 -1.57
C GLY A 247 8.95 2.09 -2.19
N GLY A 248 9.17 1.64 -3.42
CA GLY A 248 10.48 1.75 -4.08
C GLY A 248 10.95 3.19 -4.33
N ALA A 249 10.02 4.13 -4.59
CA ALA A 249 10.38 5.53 -4.80
C ALA A 249 10.72 6.27 -3.49
N ALA A 250 10.45 5.68 -2.32
CA ALA A 250 10.91 6.16 -1.03
C ALA A 250 12.45 6.18 -0.91
N LEU A 251 13.12 5.35 -1.69
CA LEU A 251 14.59 5.23 -1.68
C LEU A 251 15.29 6.32 -2.48
N PHE A 252 14.56 7.14 -3.27
CA PHE A 252 15.19 8.26 -3.99
C PHE A 252 15.68 9.33 -3.00
N PRO A 253 16.95 9.80 -3.14
CA PRO A 253 17.55 10.72 -2.18
C PRO A 253 16.79 12.05 -2.03
N GLY A 254 16.22 12.28 -0.85
CA GLY A 254 15.50 13.50 -0.49
C GLY A 254 13.97 13.40 -0.59
N THR A 255 13.41 12.23 -0.92
CA THR A 255 11.95 12.01 -0.86
C THR A 255 11.42 12.18 0.57
N ASP A 256 12.15 11.68 1.56
CA ASP A 256 11.87 11.84 2.99
C ASP A 256 11.78 13.31 3.40
N ALA A 257 12.72 14.12 2.97
CA ALA A 257 12.74 15.56 3.26
C ALA A 257 11.54 16.28 2.63
N LEU A 258 11.21 15.98 1.36
CA LEU A 258 10.05 16.53 0.68
C LEU A 258 8.74 16.15 1.38
N LEU A 259 8.63 14.89 1.80
CA LEU A 259 7.47 14.39 2.51
C LEU A 259 7.34 15.07 3.89
N LYS A 260 8.44 15.15 4.65
CA LYS A 260 8.49 15.85 5.95
C LYS A 260 8.04 17.30 5.85
N GLU A 261 8.54 18.04 4.85
CA GLU A 261 8.13 19.42 4.60
C GLU A 261 6.63 19.53 4.30
N SER A 262 6.11 18.64 3.45
CA SER A 262 4.71 18.64 3.02
C SER A 262 3.74 18.28 4.13
N LEU A 263 4.07 17.30 4.97
CA LEU A 263 3.22 16.83 6.06
C LEU A 263 3.41 17.61 7.36
N ARG A 264 4.57 18.25 7.55
CA ARG A 264 5.03 18.87 8.81
C ARG A 264 5.05 17.87 9.96
N LYS A 265 5.49 16.65 9.66
CA LYS A 265 5.64 15.53 10.60
C LYS A 265 6.99 14.86 10.40
N ASP A 266 7.50 14.22 11.44
CA ASP A 266 8.66 13.36 11.31
C ASP A 266 8.32 12.11 10.50
N ILE A 267 9.26 11.68 9.66
CA ILE A 267 9.08 10.57 8.73
C ILE A 267 10.09 9.49 9.04
N GLU A 268 9.61 8.27 9.20
CA GLU A 268 10.42 7.08 9.33
C GLU A 268 10.42 6.28 8.03
N VAL A 269 11.60 5.96 7.52
CA VAL A 269 11.71 5.06 6.36
C VAL A 269 11.35 3.66 6.80
N ALA A 270 10.38 3.05 6.13
CA ALA A 270 9.82 1.75 6.50
C ALA A 270 10.88 0.64 6.50
N ASN A 271 10.97 -0.10 7.59
CA ASN A 271 11.79 -1.29 7.70
C ASN A 271 10.96 -2.47 8.25
N PRO A 272 10.22 -3.19 7.41
CA PRO A 272 9.39 -4.30 7.85
C PRO A 272 10.22 -5.49 8.37
N PHE A 273 11.51 -5.56 8.03
CA PHE A 273 12.40 -6.65 8.46
C PHE A 273 12.71 -6.65 9.97
N THR A 274 12.35 -5.57 10.68
CA THR A 274 12.40 -5.59 12.16
C THR A 274 11.53 -6.67 12.80
N LYS A 275 10.58 -7.23 12.03
CA LYS A 275 9.65 -8.30 12.48
C LYS A 275 10.18 -9.72 12.26
N VAL A 276 11.32 -9.88 11.64
CA VAL A 276 11.90 -11.19 11.31
C VAL A 276 13.37 -11.24 11.68
N ALA A 277 13.84 -12.43 12.02
CA ALA A 277 15.25 -12.65 12.30
C ALA A 277 16.05 -12.83 11.00
N TYR A 278 17.19 -12.17 10.89
CA TYR A 278 18.16 -12.34 9.81
C TYR A 278 19.58 -12.18 10.33
N PRO A 279 20.60 -12.71 9.62
CA PRO A 279 21.99 -12.56 10.02
C PRO A 279 22.43 -11.11 10.10
N ALA A 280 23.18 -10.72 11.14
CA ALA A 280 23.59 -9.33 11.39
C ALA A 280 24.34 -8.67 10.21
N PHE A 281 25.09 -9.44 9.41
CA PHE A 281 25.79 -8.90 8.24
C PHE A 281 24.84 -8.42 7.13
N MET A 282 23.57 -8.77 7.16
CA MET A 282 22.55 -8.35 6.21
C MET A 282 21.83 -7.05 6.61
N GLU A 283 22.11 -6.49 7.78
CA GLU A 283 21.38 -5.33 8.35
C GLU A 283 21.23 -4.17 7.36
N ASP A 284 22.35 -3.75 6.75
CA ASP A 284 22.34 -2.64 5.79
C ASP A 284 21.54 -2.99 4.52
N THR A 285 21.66 -4.25 4.06
CA THR A 285 20.90 -4.73 2.90
C THR A 285 19.40 -4.68 3.21
N MET A 286 18.98 -5.21 4.37
CA MET A 286 17.57 -5.26 4.77
C MET A 286 16.99 -3.84 4.92
N LYS A 287 17.74 -2.91 5.51
CA LYS A 287 17.32 -1.50 5.58
C LYS A 287 17.13 -0.88 4.21
N ASN A 288 18.07 -1.11 3.29
CA ASN A 288 18.02 -0.54 1.95
C ASN A 288 16.88 -1.08 1.08
N ILE A 289 16.51 -2.35 1.22
CA ILE A 289 15.41 -2.93 0.45
C ILE A 289 14.06 -2.86 1.19
N GLY A 290 14.08 -2.62 2.49
CA GLY A 290 12.91 -2.67 3.38
C GLY A 290 11.66 -1.99 2.83
N PRO A 291 11.74 -0.72 2.42
CA PRO A 291 10.59 0.02 1.90
C PRO A 291 9.90 -0.69 0.72
N SER A 292 10.65 -1.34 -0.16
CA SER A 292 10.11 -2.07 -1.32
C SER A 292 9.46 -3.42 -0.96
N PHE A 293 9.78 -3.96 0.21
CA PHE A 293 9.31 -5.28 0.67
C PHE A 293 8.19 -5.23 1.71
N THR A 294 7.70 -4.04 2.06
CA THR A 294 6.68 -3.87 3.11
C THR A 294 5.44 -4.73 2.87
N VAL A 295 4.89 -4.70 1.65
CA VAL A 295 3.70 -5.50 1.28
C VAL A 295 4.02 -6.99 1.31
N ALA A 296 5.15 -7.40 0.70
CA ALA A 296 5.50 -8.81 0.59
C ALA A 296 5.75 -9.46 1.95
N LEU A 297 6.49 -8.77 2.83
CA LEU A 297 6.74 -9.28 4.18
C LEU A 297 5.46 -9.27 5.03
N GLY A 298 4.67 -8.21 4.94
CA GLY A 298 3.38 -8.14 5.64
C GLY A 298 2.41 -9.24 5.20
N ALA A 299 2.37 -9.58 3.90
CA ALA A 299 1.60 -10.71 3.40
C ALA A 299 2.11 -12.05 3.96
N ALA A 300 3.44 -12.24 4.01
CA ALA A 300 4.04 -13.45 4.57
C ALA A 300 3.74 -13.62 6.07
N LEU A 301 3.67 -12.53 6.82
CA LEU A 301 3.37 -12.55 8.26
C LEU A 301 1.93 -12.96 8.58
N ARG A 302 0.99 -12.91 7.63
CA ARG A 302 -0.41 -13.32 7.82
C ARG A 302 -0.57 -14.72 8.42
N ASN A 303 0.33 -15.63 8.12
CA ASN A 303 0.25 -17.00 8.60
C ASN A 303 0.75 -17.17 10.05
N PHE A 304 1.21 -16.10 10.68
CA PHE A 304 1.77 -16.11 12.03
C PHE A 304 0.93 -15.28 13.03
N GLU A 305 -0.21 -14.74 12.59
CA GLU A 305 -1.21 -14.05 13.42
C GLU A 305 -2.25 -14.98 14.04
#